data_aa5f41bb34492fe63f8700d78efdb69a
#
_entry.id   aa5f41bb34492fe63f8700d78efdb69a
#
_cell.length_a   1.000
_cell.length_b   1.000
_cell.length_c   1.000
_cell.angle_alpha   90.00
_cell.angle_beta   90.00
_cell.angle_gamma   90.00
#
_symmetry.space_group_name_H-M   'P 1'
#
loop_
_entity.id
_entity.type
_entity.pdbx_description
1 polymer ?
#
loop_
_entity_poly.entity_id
_entity_poly.type
_entity_poly.pdbx_seq_one_letter_code
_entity_poly.pdbx_strand_id
1 'polypeptide(L)'
;MEAFPAPDRCCWAYGVGGLGEFIAITGSRNIAEGALPRPGGMMNAEAVMAENPDVYIATSSPGGKYSGFSIGPGVTAEEAETTLTESVDKPVMASIAAVRNGRVHGLWNFFNAVPLNIVAAEAFASWLRPDLFPDVDPAATLAEINRRFAAVPFEGSYWISLKK
;
A
#
# COMPACT_ATOMS: atom_id res chain seq x y z
N MET A 1 -3.01 6.68 2.23
CA MET A 1 -3.08 5.38 1.51
C MET A 1 -4.32 5.36 0.64
N GLU A 2 -4.18 4.96 -0.60
CA GLU A 2 -5.26 4.86 -1.59
C GLU A 2 -5.62 3.39 -1.86
N ALA A 3 -6.92 3.08 -1.86
CA ALA A 3 -7.40 1.78 -2.26
C ALA A 3 -7.84 1.81 -3.71
N PHE A 4 -7.41 0.82 -4.48
CA PHE A 4 -7.80 0.62 -5.86
C PHE A 4 -7.63 1.89 -6.71
N PRO A 5 -6.39 2.42 -6.87
CA PRO A 5 -6.13 3.58 -7.71
C PRO A 5 -6.58 3.27 -9.14
N ALA A 6 -7.48 4.09 -9.67
CA ALA A 6 -8.02 3.93 -11.01
C ALA A 6 -7.49 5.00 -11.95
N PRO A 7 -7.37 4.70 -13.27
CA PRO A 7 -6.84 5.64 -14.25
C PRO A 7 -7.60 6.97 -14.32
N ASP A 8 -8.90 6.91 -14.11
CA ASP A 8 -9.86 8.02 -14.31
C ASP A 8 -10.33 8.64 -12.99
N ARG A 9 -9.94 8.07 -11.86
CA ARG A 9 -10.39 8.51 -10.53
C ARG A 9 -9.24 8.54 -9.55
N CYS A 10 -9.15 9.59 -8.80
CA CYS A 10 -8.41 9.76 -7.56
C CYS A 10 -9.41 10.24 -6.52
N CYS A 11 -9.34 9.95 -5.27
CA CYS A 11 -8.43 9.09 -4.52
C CYS A 11 -9.28 8.40 -3.46
N TRP A 12 -9.64 7.15 -3.62
CA TRP A 12 -10.36 6.44 -2.57
C TRP A 12 -9.37 6.07 -1.47
N ALA A 13 -9.51 6.68 -0.30
CA ALA A 13 -8.56 6.52 0.79
C ALA A 13 -9.14 5.76 1.99
N TYR A 14 -8.27 5.03 2.69
CA TYR A 14 -8.58 4.55 4.03
C TYR A 14 -8.33 5.66 5.06
N GLY A 15 -9.35 5.93 5.88
CA GLY A 15 -9.27 6.80 7.05
C GLY A 15 -8.87 6.03 8.30
N VAL A 16 -9.67 6.16 9.37
CA VAL A 16 -9.55 5.36 10.59
C VAL A 16 -10.21 4.01 10.36
N GLY A 17 -9.47 2.92 10.58
CA GLY A 17 -9.94 1.56 10.41
C GLY A 17 -9.42 0.85 9.14
N GLY A 18 -9.62 -0.45 9.06
CA GLY A 18 -9.10 -1.29 7.99
C GLY A 18 -7.58 -1.16 7.85
N LEU A 19 -7.07 -1.08 6.62
CA LEU A 19 -5.63 -0.90 6.40
C LEU A 19 -5.10 0.47 6.88
N GLY A 20 -5.97 1.46 7.12
CA GLY A 20 -5.57 2.75 7.70
C GLY A 20 -5.02 2.65 9.11
N GLU A 21 -5.41 1.63 9.87
CA GLU A 21 -4.91 1.37 11.23
C GLU A 21 -3.40 1.11 11.25
N PHE A 22 -2.86 0.48 10.20
CA PHE A 22 -1.43 0.22 10.09
C PHE A 22 -0.59 1.50 10.01
N ILE A 23 -1.15 2.60 9.50
CA ILE A 23 -0.47 3.90 9.53
C ILE A 23 -0.40 4.41 10.97
N ALA A 24 -1.50 4.35 11.70
CA ALA A 24 -1.58 4.86 13.07
C ALA A 24 -0.65 4.11 14.04
N ILE A 25 -0.57 2.77 13.95
CA ILE A 25 0.30 1.97 14.84
C ILE A 25 1.79 2.25 14.64
N THR A 26 2.21 2.78 13.48
CA THR A 26 3.59 3.22 13.26
C THR A 26 3.89 4.61 13.82
N GLY A 27 2.89 5.31 14.38
CA GLY A 27 2.99 6.69 14.83
C GLY A 27 3.03 7.71 13.66
N SER A 28 2.68 7.28 12.45
CA SER A 28 2.62 8.15 11.28
C SER A 28 1.23 8.78 11.12
N ARG A 29 1.17 9.95 10.47
CA ARG A 29 -0.08 10.65 10.21
C ARG A 29 -0.73 10.16 8.91
N ASN A 30 -1.98 9.77 8.99
CA ASN A 30 -2.80 9.47 7.82
C ASN A 30 -3.53 10.74 7.36
N ILE A 31 -3.28 11.23 6.15
CA ILE A 31 -3.93 12.43 5.62
C ILE A 31 -5.46 12.30 5.48
N ALA A 32 -5.98 11.08 5.42
CA ALA A 32 -7.41 10.81 5.34
C ALA A 32 -8.10 10.80 6.72
N GLU A 33 -7.32 10.74 7.81
CA GLU A 33 -7.85 10.79 9.17
C GLU A 33 -8.43 12.18 9.46
N GLY A 34 -9.65 12.21 9.90
CA GLY A 34 -10.39 13.48 10.13
C GLY A 34 -10.98 14.13 8.87
N ALA A 35 -10.46 13.79 7.67
CA ALA A 35 -11.03 14.26 6.41
C ALA A 35 -12.22 13.41 5.93
N LEU A 36 -12.29 12.16 6.38
CA LEU A 36 -13.33 11.21 6.01
C LEU A 36 -14.20 10.85 7.24
N PRO A 37 -15.55 10.95 7.12
CA PRO A 37 -16.48 10.60 8.21
C PRO A 37 -16.63 9.09 8.40
N ARG A 38 -15.98 8.27 7.58
CA ARG A 38 -16.06 6.81 7.54
C ARG A 38 -14.66 6.20 7.52
N PRO A 39 -14.54 4.88 7.75
CA PRO A 39 -13.26 4.17 7.63
C PRO A 39 -12.59 4.29 6.25
N GLY A 40 -13.35 4.64 5.21
CA GLY A 40 -12.81 4.91 3.88
C GLY A 40 -13.79 5.70 3.02
N GLY A 41 -13.27 6.37 2.00
CA GLY A 41 -14.06 7.18 1.08
C GLY A 41 -13.21 7.92 0.06
N MET A 42 -13.90 8.68 -0.80
CA MET A 42 -13.25 9.52 -1.80
C MET A 42 -12.72 10.80 -1.17
N MET A 43 -11.45 11.05 -1.34
CA MET A 43 -10.83 12.35 -1.08
C MET A 43 -10.83 13.19 -2.36
N ASN A 44 -10.88 14.51 -2.20
CA ASN A 44 -10.66 15.42 -3.29
C ASN A 44 -9.16 15.42 -3.67
N ALA A 45 -8.87 15.37 -4.96
CA ALA A 45 -7.49 15.37 -5.48
C ALA A 45 -6.70 16.64 -5.04
N GLU A 46 -7.35 17.80 -5.02
CA GLU A 46 -6.74 19.04 -4.56
C GLU A 46 -6.36 18.98 -3.06
N ALA A 47 -7.19 18.33 -2.25
CA ALA A 47 -6.87 18.11 -0.84
C ALA A 47 -5.66 17.18 -0.67
N VAL A 48 -5.55 16.11 -1.47
CA VAL A 48 -4.38 15.23 -1.47
C VAL A 48 -3.11 15.98 -1.89
N MET A 49 -3.20 16.82 -2.92
CA MET A 49 -2.07 17.66 -3.36
C MET A 49 -1.67 18.68 -2.30
N ALA A 50 -2.63 19.30 -1.61
CA ALA A 50 -2.37 20.26 -0.54
C ALA A 50 -1.71 19.60 0.68
N GLU A 51 -2.14 18.40 1.06
CA GLU A 51 -1.53 17.59 2.13
C GLU A 51 -0.13 17.10 1.76
N ASN A 52 0.14 16.95 0.46
CA ASN A 52 1.44 16.60 -0.12
C ASN A 52 2.17 15.47 0.64
N PRO A 53 1.61 14.26 0.71
CA PRO A 53 2.13 13.18 1.54
C PRO A 53 3.56 12.77 1.15
N ASP A 54 4.36 12.40 2.17
CA ASP A 54 5.75 11.93 2.00
C ASP A 54 5.84 10.48 1.55
N VAL A 55 4.80 9.70 1.81
CA VAL A 55 4.71 8.29 1.42
C VAL A 55 3.35 8.03 0.78
N TYR A 56 3.35 7.37 -0.35
CA TYR A 56 2.14 6.88 -1.01
C TYR A 56 2.09 5.36 -0.97
N ILE A 57 0.98 4.82 -0.48
CA ILE A 57 0.71 3.39 -0.44
C ILE A 57 -0.57 3.13 -1.22
N ALA A 58 -0.47 2.37 -2.30
CA ALA A 58 -1.59 1.90 -3.10
C ALA A 58 -1.97 0.48 -2.68
N THR A 59 -3.26 0.16 -2.68
CA THR A 59 -3.70 -1.22 -2.45
C THR A 59 -4.52 -1.74 -3.61
N SER A 60 -4.35 -3.01 -3.95
CA SER A 60 -5.04 -3.65 -5.05
C SER A 60 -5.13 -5.17 -4.89
N SER A 61 -5.52 -5.86 -5.96
CA SER A 61 -5.69 -7.30 -6.04
C SER A 61 -5.16 -7.84 -7.38
N PRO A 62 -4.97 -9.17 -7.51
CA PRO A 62 -4.52 -9.78 -8.76
C PRO A 62 -5.39 -9.38 -9.95
N GLY A 63 -4.74 -9.12 -11.10
CA GLY A 63 -5.37 -8.72 -12.34
C GLY A 63 -5.93 -7.29 -12.36
N GLY A 64 -5.68 -6.49 -11.32
CA GLY A 64 -6.14 -5.09 -11.27
C GLY A 64 -7.65 -4.92 -11.42
N LYS A 65 -8.44 -5.92 -11.04
CA LYS A 65 -9.90 -5.99 -11.32
C LYS A 65 -10.69 -4.75 -10.90
N TYR A 66 -10.21 -4.05 -9.88
CA TYR A 66 -10.85 -2.85 -9.32
C TYR A 66 -9.97 -1.61 -9.40
N SER A 67 -8.75 -1.77 -9.93
CA SER A 67 -7.76 -0.70 -9.97
C SER A 67 -6.78 -0.88 -11.14
N GLY A 68 -5.93 0.10 -11.35
CA GLY A 68 -4.95 0.11 -12.43
C GLY A 68 -3.74 -0.79 -12.21
N PHE A 69 -3.54 -1.43 -11.04
CA PHE A 69 -2.38 -2.29 -10.84
C PHE A 69 -2.70 -3.66 -10.24
N SER A 70 -1.81 -4.62 -10.49
CA SER A 70 -1.94 -6.01 -10.10
C SER A 70 -0.96 -6.33 -8.97
N ILE A 71 -1.45 -6.96 -7.88
CA ILE A 71 -0.62 -7.39 -6.76
C ILE A 71 -1.35 -8.47 -5.95
N GLY A 72 -0.62 -9.42 -5.38
CA GLY A 72 -1.16 -10.47 -4.52
C GLY A 72 -0.79 -11.87 -4.98
N PRO A 73 -1.60 -12.88 -4.61
CA PRO A 73 -1.35 -14.27 -4.95
C PRO A 73 -1.14 -14.49 -6.44
N GLY A 74 -0.05 -15.18 -6.81
CA GLY A 74 0.27 -15.55 -8.19
C GLY A 74 0.78 -14.42 -9.09
N VAL A 75 0.85 -13.18 -8.59
CA VAL A 75 1.37 -12.03 -9.35
C VAL A 75 2.90 -12.00 -9.24
N THR A 76 3.60 -11.78 -10.34
CA THR A 76 5.07 -11.64 -10.33
C THR A 76 5.49 -10.25 -9.84
N ALA A 77 6.73 -10.13 -9.35
CA ALA A 77 7.29 -8.84 -8.94
C ALA A 77 7.35 -7.85 -10.11
N GLU A 78 7.71 -8.34 -11.31
CA GLU A 78 7.78 -7.53 -12.53
C GLU A 78 6.40 -6.98 -12.94
N GLU A 79 5.36 -7.82 -12.90
CA GLU A 79 3.98 -7.39 -13.19
C GLU A 79 3.51 -6.34 -12.17
N ALA A 80 3.76 -6.58 -10.88
CA ALA A 80 3.37 -5.65 -9.83
C ALA A 80 4.08 -4.29 -9.96
N GLU A 81 5.39 -4.29 -10.26
CA GLU A 81 6.19 -3.08 -10.45
C GLU A 81 5.73 -2.28 -11.67
N THR A 82 5.55 -2.96 -12.80
CA THR A 82 5.11 -2.34 -14.05
C THR A 82 3.75 -1.69 -13.88
N THR A 83 2.77 -2.44 -13.40
CA THR A 83 1.39 -1.94 -13.29
C THR A 83 1.23 -0.89 -12.20
N LEU A 84 2.01 -0.96 -11.10
CA LEU A 84 2.03 0.11 -10.08
C LEU A 84 2.64 1.39 -10.64
N THR A 85 3.73 1.28 -11.41
CA THR A 85 4.36 2.44 -12.09
C THR A 85 3.35 3.14 -12.99
N GLU A 86 2.66 2.40 -13.84
CA GLU A 86 1.62 2.93 -14.73
C GLU A 86 0.48 3.61 -13.94
N SER A 87 0.12 3.06 -12.78
CA SER A 87 -0.97 3.58 -11.95
C SER A 87 -0.68 4.94 -11.33
N VAL A 88 0.60 5.25 -11.09
CA VAL A 88 1.06 6.53 -10.50
C VAL A 88 1.59 7.52 -11.53
N ASP A 89 1.72 7.12 -12.78
CA ASP A 89 2.13 8.01 -13.89
C ASP A 89 0.95 8.88 -14.36
N LYS A 90 0.51 9.76 -13.45
CA LYS A 90 -0.62 10.68 -13.66
C LYS A 90 -0.26 12.07 -13.13
N PRO A 91 -0.76 13.15 -13.76
CA PRO A 91 -0.43 14.52 -13.35
C PRO A 91 -0.66 14.79 -11.86
N VAL A 92 -1.77 14.33 -11.30
CA VAL A 92 -2.08 14.50 -9.87
C VAL A 92 -1.05 13.77 -9.00
N MET A 93 -0.72 12.53 -9.34
CA MET A 93 0.23 11.71 -8.57
C MET A 93 1.67 12.24 -8.70
N ALA A 94 2.08 12.66 -9.90
CA ALA A 94 3.40 13.24 -10.14
C ALA A 94 3.65 14.52 -9.31
N SER A 95 2.58 15.20 -8.87
CA SER A 95 2.69 16.42 -8.08
C SER A 95 3.02 16.21 -6.60
N ILE A 96 2.78 15.02 -6.04
CA ILE A 96 3.00 14.76 -4.60
C ILE A 96 4.44 14.34 -4.28
N ALA A 97 4.90 14.72 -3.09
CA ALA A 97 6.27 14.45 -2.63
C ALA A 97 6.63 12.96 -2.65
N ALA A 98 5.70 12.11 -2.27
CA ALA A 98 5.89 10.65 -2.28
C ALA A 98 6.37 10.12 -3.63
N VAL A 99 5.71 10.53 -4.73
CA VAL A 99 6.06 10.08 -6.09
C VAL A 99 7.38 10.70 -6.54
N ARG A 100 7.56 12.02 -6.34
CA ARG A 100 8.83 12.69 -6.67
C ARG A 100 10.04 12.09 -5.97
N ASN A 101 9.86 11.62 -4.75
CA ASN A 101 10.94 11.06 -3.92
C ASN A 101 11.08 9.54 -4.04
N GLY A 102 10.26 8.87 -4.87
CA GLY A 102 10.27 7.41 -5.03
C GLY A 102 9.82 6.63 -3.79
N ARG A 103 8.98 7.26 -2.93
CA ARG A 103 8.39 6.60 -1.76
C ARG A 103 6.97 6.12 -2.08
N VAL A 104 6.90 5.23 -3.07
CA VAL A 104 5.67 4.64 -3.58
C VAL A 104 5.69 3.14 -3.32
N HIS A 105 4.64 2.67 -2.68
CA HIS A 105 4.51 1.27 -2.28
C HIS A 105 3.16 0.70 -2.70
N GLY A 106 3.15 -0.58 -3.07
CA GLY A 106 1.96 -1.36 -3.36
C GLY A 106 1.74 -2.43 -2.30
N LEU A 107 0.48 -2.70 -1.93
CA LEU A 107 0.10 -3.72 -0.97
C LEU A 107 -1.12 -4.49 -1.46
N TRP A 108 -1.13 -5.80 -1.25
CA TRP A 108 -2.32 -6.62 -1.47
C TRP A 108 -3.46 -6.22 -0.52
N ASN A 109 -4.62 -5.89 -1.08
CA ASN A 109 -5.73 -5.27 -0.33
C ASN A 109 -6.37 -6.19 0.73
N PHE A 110 -6.20 -7.50 0.61
CA PHE A 110 -6.86 -8.45 1.52
C PHE A 110 -6.07 -8.81 2.78
N PHE A 111 -4.92 -8.20 3.02
CA PHE A 111 -4.16 -8.45 4.25
C PHE A 111 -4.94 -8.19 5.54
N ASN A 112 -5.86 -7.24 5.54
CA ASN A 112 -6.70 -6.95 6.71
C ASN A 112 -7.75 -8.03 7.00
N ALA A 113 -8.03 -8.90 6.03
CA ALA A 113 -9.06 -9.95 6.13
C ALA A 113 -8.50 -11.35 6.39
N VAL A 114 -7.18 -11.48 6.54
CA VAL A 114 -6.49 -12.78 6.71
C VAL A 114 -5.49 -12.75 7.87
N PRO A 115 -5.10 -13.92 8.42
CA PRO A 115 -4.13 -14.01 9.53
C PRO A 115 -2.73 -13.46 9.21
N LEU A 116 -2.47 -13.10 7.94
CA LEU A 116 -1.20 -12.52 7.49
C LEU A 116 -1.09 -11.00 7.72
N ASN A 117 -2.01 -10.40 8.44
CA ASN A 117 -2.00 -8.96 8.73
C ASN A 117 -0.71 -8.46 9.42
N ILE A 118 -0.02 -9.36 10.14
CA ILE A 118 1.29 -9.03 10.72
C ILE A 118 2.32 -8.66 9.63
N VAL A 119 2.32 -9.36 8.50
CA VAL A 119 3.22 -9.08 7.37
C VAL A 119 2.92 -7.69 6.78
N ALA A 120 1.63 -7.31 6.70
CA ALA A 120 1.27 -5.96 6.30
C ALA A 120 1.74 -4.91 7.31
N ALA A 121 1.57 -5.16 8.62
CA ALA A 121 2.05 -4.25 9.66
C ALA A 121 3.57 -4.03 9.58
N GLU A 122 4.34 -5.09 9.34
CA GLU A 122 5.79 -5.03 9.14
C GLU A 122 6.16 -4.22 7.88
N ALA A 123 5.45 -4.43 6.77
CA ALA A 123 5.66 -3.64 5.56
C ALA A 123 5.40 -2.15 5.80
N PHE A 124 4.29 -1.81 6.47
CA PHE A 124 4.02 -0.42 6.85
C PHE A 124 5.10 0.17 7.77
N ALA A 125 5.55 -0.59 8.76
CA ALA A 125 6.60 -0.16 9.67
C ALA A 125 7.90 0.16 8.92
N SER A 126 8.33 -0.73 8.02
CA SER A 126 9.54 -0.53 7.21
C SER A 126 9.45 0.65 6.23
N TRP A 127 8.27 0.94 5.70
CA TRP A 127 8.06 2.05 4.76
C TRP A 127 7.90 3.40 5.43
N LEU A 128 7.16 3.43 6.53
CA LEU A 128 6.78 4.69 7.19
C LEU A 128 7.82 5.14 8.22
N ARG A 129 8.42 4.20 8.93
CA ARG A 129 9.37 4.47 10.00
C ARG A 129 10.58 3.54 9.96
N PRO A 130 11.35 3.53 8.86
CA PRO A 130 12.57 2.73 8.76
C PRO A 130 13.60 3.08 9.84
N ASP A 131 13.54 4.29 10.38
CA ASP A 131 14.35 4.77 11.50
C ASP A 131 14.08 4.03 12.82
N LEU A 132 12.83 3.60 13.05
CA LEU A 132 12.42 2.89 14.26
C LEU A 132 12.40 1.36 14.08
N PHE A 133 12.29 0.88 12.87
CA PHE A 133 12.11 -0.53 12.53
C PHE A 133 13.18 -1.04 11.53
N PRO A 134 14.48 -0.84 11.81
CA PRO A 134 15.55 -1.20 10.87
C PRO A 134 15.69 -2.71 10.64
N ASP A 135 15.28 -3.51 11.63
CA ASP A 135 15.43 -4.97 11.62
C ASP A 135 14.15 -5.72 11.20
N VAL A 136 13.10 -4.99 10.84
CA VAL A 136 11.83 -5.60 10.40
C VAL A 136 11.94 -6.04 8.95
N ASP A 137 11.69 -7.34 8.72
CA ASP A 137 11.72 -7.95 7.38
C ASP A 137 10.45 -8.78 7.12
N PRO A 138 9.44 -8.19 6.45
CA PRO A 138 8.21 -8.89 6.12
C PRO A 138 8.43 -10.11 5.21
N ALA A 139 9.52 -10.15 4.43
CA ALA A 139 9.82 -11.31 3.59
C ALA A 139 10.31 -12.49 4.42
N ALA A 140 11.15 -12.23 5.43
CA ALA A 140 11.58 -13.28 6.36
C ALA A 140 10.39 -13.81 7.16
N THR A 141 9.47 -12.95 7.61
CA THR A 141 8.25 -13.35 8.33
C THR A 141 7.34 -14.22 7.44
N LEU A 142 7.09 -13.82 6.19
CA LEU A 142 6.28 -14.63 5.27
C LEU A 142 6.94 -15.98 4.95
N ALA A 143 8.26 -16.01 4.76
CA ALA A 143 9.01 -17.24 4.53
C ALA A 143 8.88 -18.20 5.72
N GLU A 144 8.96 -17.69 6.96
CA GLU A 144 8.76 -18.48 8.17
C GLU A 144 7.33 -19.00 8.31
N ILE A 145 6.33 -18.19 7.98
CA ILE A 145 4.92 -18.61 7.92
C ILE A 145 4.75 -19.75 6.92
N ASN A 146 5.29 -19.60 5.71
CA ASN A 146 5.24 -20.63 4.68
C ASN A 146 5.90 -21.93 5.14
N ARG A 147 7.05 -21.84 5.78
CA ARG A 147 7.80 -23.01 6.24
C ARG A 147 7.10 -23.78 7.36
N ARG A 148 6.41 -23.08 8.27
CA ARG A 148 5.89 -23.70 9.51
C ARG A 148 4.41 -23.99 9.50
N PHE A 149 3.61 -23.19 8.83
CA PHE A 149 2.17 -23.16 9.01
C PHE A 149 1.37 -23.31 7.73
N ALA A 150 1.95 -23.04 6.57
CA ALA A 150 1.22 -23.13 5.32
C ALA A 150 1.27 -24.54 4.74
N ALA A 151 0.10 -25.19 4.56
CA ALA A 151 0.00 -26.43 3.82
C ALA A 151 0.27 -26.25 2.33
N VAL A 152 -0.07 -25.07 1.81
CA VAL A 152 0.30 -24.60 0.45
C VAL A 152 0.97 -23.26 0.64
N PRO A 153 2.19 -23.07 0.11
CA PRO A 153 2.91 -21.81 0.26
C PRO A 153 2.13 -20.61 -0.31
N PHE A 154 2.23 -19.47 0.36
CA PHE A 154 1.77 -18.20 -0.17
C PHE A 154 2.78 -17.70 -1.19
N GLU A 155 2.47 -17.82 -2.48
CA GLU A 155 3.32 -17.42 -3.59
C GLU A 155 2.73 -16.21 -4.31
N GLY A 156 3.60 -15.25 -4.66
CA GLY A 156 3.22 -14.02 -5.36
C GLY A 156 3.85 -12.77 -4.74
N SER A 157 3.52 -11.63 -5.30
CA SER A 157 3.96 -10.31 -4.82
C SER A 157 2.85 -9.69 -3.99
N TYR A 158 2.97 -9.78 -2.67
CA TYR A 158 1.97 -9.28 -1.73
C TYR A 158 2.20 -7.81 -1.35
N TRP A 159 3.43 -7.35 -1.47
CA TRP A 159 3.84 -5.95 -1.33
C TRP A 159 5.00 -5.64 -2.28
N ILE A 160 5.15 -4.38 -2.63
CA ILE A 160 6.24 -3.91 -3.49
C ILE A 160 6.58 -2.45 -3.17
N SER A 161 7.81 -2.07 -3.45
CA SER A 161 8.26 -0.67 -3.41
C SER A 161 8.85 -0.32 -4.76
N LEU A 162 8.40 0.78 -5.36
CA LEU A 162 9.03 1.28 -6.58
C LEU A 162 10.45 1.75 -6.26
N LYS A 163 11.39 1.30 -7.05
CA LYS A 163 12.77 1.80 -7.01
C LYS A 163 12.87 3.05 -7.88
N LYS A 164 13.58 4.06 -7.38
CA LYS A 164 13.99 5.18 -8.20
C LYS A 164 15.05 4.77 -9.20
#